data_6f1f6d8b045e1e675bc23fe05abd6293
#
_entry.id   6f1f6d8b045e1e675bc23fe05abd6293
#
_cell.length_a   1.000
_cell.length_b   1.000
_cell.length_c   1.000
_cell.angle_alpha   90.00
_cell.angle_beta   90.00
_cell.angle_gamma   90.00
#
_symmetry.space_group_name_H-M   'P 1'
#
loop_
_entity.id
_entity.type
_entity.pdbx_description
1 polymer ?
#
loop_
_entity_poly.entity_id
_entity_poly.type
_entity_poly.pdbx_seq_one_letter_code
_entity_poly.pdbx_strand_id
1 'polypeptide(L)'
;SCEIELESLSRSLPQSGTPIALVRDFEDNALDEYKRFVEVCYAHGAIPIAGLSPNSVDGIFLESADNLIVTLRSNLVTERPSHQVGLYRQLAERLKHWHNASPVWIRNQAQSKFNSPSFLDRLLDASNLTGSLLCDGIGDIISIESEKDLVRSTKLAYNVLQGTGARISKTEFVACPSCGRTLFDLQSTTQRIREKTGHLKGVKIAIMGCIVNGPGEMADADFGY
;
A
#
# COMPACT_ATOMS: atom_id res chain seq x y z
N SER A 1 5.91 -31.54 3.66
CA SER A 1 6.27 -30.81 4.88
C SER A 1 6.92 -29.48 4.48
N CYS A 2 6.77 -28.45 5.29
CA CYS A 2 7.26 -27.09 5.03
C CYS A 2 8.79 -27.05 4.75
N GLU A 3 9.56 -27.91 5.41
CA GLU A 3 11.01 -28.02 5.22
C GLU A 3 11.39 -28.47 3.80
N ILE A 4 10.68 -29.45 3.25
CA ILE A 4 10.94 -29.97 1.89
C ILE A 4 10.64 -28.89 0.83
N GLU A 5 9.57 -28.13 1.02
CA GLU A 5 9.23 -27.03 0.11
C GLU A 5 10.26 -25.89 0.19
N LEU A 6 10.73 -25.52 1.38
CA LEU A 6 11.70 -24.46 1.58
C LEU A 6 13.12 -24.89 1.17
N GLU A 7 13.52 -26.14 1.41
CA GLU A 7 14.78 -26.67 0.88
C GLU A 7 14.78 -26.76 -0.65
N SER A 8 13.66 -27.08 -1.27
CA SER A 8 13.53 -27.08 -2.73
C SER A 8 13.60 -25.65 -3.30
N LEU A 9 13.00 -24.68 -2.61
CA LEU A 9 13.05 -23.27 -2.95
C LEU A 9 14.47 -22.69 -2.75
N SER A 10 15.16 -23.02 -1.66
CA SER A 10 16.52 -22.52 -1.40
C SER A 10 17.52 -22.91 -2.47
N ARG A 11 17.34 -24.09 -3.11
CA ARG A 11 18.18 -24.54 -4.24
C ARG A 11 17.90 -23.80 -5.55
N SER A 12 16.72 -23.20 -5.67
CA SER A 12 16.26 -22.48 -6.87
C SER A 12 16.37 -20.96 -6.76
N LEU A 13 16.75 -20.45 -5.57
CA LEU A 13 16.84 -19.02 -5.32
C LEU A 13 18.12 -18.42 -5.91
N PRO A 14 18.05 -17.22 -6.53
CA PRO A 14 19.25 -16.57 -7.06
C PRO A 14 20.21 -16.24 -5.93
N GLN A 15 21.47 -16.61 -6.08
CA GLN A 15 22.58 -16.29 -5.15
C GLN A 15 22.96 -14.79 -5.17
N SER A 16 22.13 -13.94 -5.75
CA SER A 16 22.31 -12.49 -5.69
C SER A 16 21.90 -12.00 -4.30
N GLY A 17 22.68 -11.16 -3.65
CA GLY A 17 22.44 -10.64 -2.30
C GLY A 17 21.15 -9.79 -2.14
N THR A 18 20.13 -10.09 -2.92
CA THR A 18 18.79 -9.50 -2.83
C THR A 18 18.02 -10.22 -1.73
N PRO A 19 17.49 -9.53 -0.73
CA PRO A 19 16.69 -10.13 0.31
C PRO A 19 15.43 -10.79 -0.29
N ILE A 20 15.16 -12.02 0.12
CA ILE A 20 14.03 -12.82 -0.32
C ILE A 20 13.00 -12.81 0.79
N ALA A 21 11.72 -12.62 0.43
CA ALA A 21 10.62 -12.73 1.34
C ALA A 21 9.76 -13.94 0.99
N LEU A 22 9.38 -14.73 1.99
CA LEU A 22 8.52 -15.90 1.84
C LEU A 22 7.18 -15.65 2.50
N VAL A 23 6.10 -15.90 1.78
CA VAL A 23 4.73 -15.69 2.25
C VAL A 23 4.09 -17.05 2.55
N ARG A 24 3.49 -17.17 3.73
CA ARG A 24 2.66 -18.35 4.09
C ARG A 24 1.42 -17.91 4.85
N ASP A 25 0.28 -18.52 4.50
CA ASP A 25 -0.99 -18.36 5.21
C ASP A 25 -1.07 -19.35 6.39
N PHE A 26 -1.59 -18.89 7.53
CA PHE A 26 -1.74 -19.70 8.74
C PHE A 26 -3.20 -19.74 9.19
N GLU A 27 -3.65 -20.92 9.60
CA GLU A 27 -4.93 -21.11 10.26
C GLU A 27 -4.88 -20.59 11.72
N ASP A 28 -6.06 -20.38 12.31
CA ASP A 28 -6.17 -19.72 13.61
C ASP A 28 -5.47 -20.45 14.77
N ASN A 29 -5.20 -21.74 14.63
CA ASN A 29 -4.54 -22.58 15.64
C ASN A 29 -3.16 -23.11 15.20
N ALA A 30 -2.53 -22.51 14.20
CA ALA A 30 -1.30 -23.02 13.59
C ALA A 30 -0.02 -22.45 14.21
N LEU A 31 0.04 -22.25 15.54
CA LEU A 31 1.18 -21.67 16.25
C LEU A 31 2.49 -22.42 16.00
N ASP A 32 2.48 -23.73 16.09
CA ASP A 32 3.69 -24.55 15.90
C ASP A 32 4.20 -24.49 14.45
N GLU A 33 3.27 -24.47 13.48
CA GLU A 33 3.63 -24.29 12.07
C GLU A 33 4.21 -22.90 11.79
N TYR A 34 3.66 -21.88 12.44
CA TYR A 34 4.15 -20.50 12.35
C TYR A 34 5.58 -20.38 12.90
N LYS A 35 5.83 -20.91 14.13
CA LYS A 35 7.16 -20.88 14.75
C LYS A 35 8.19 -21.57 13.84
N ARG A 36 7.88 -22.76 13.35
CA ARG A 36 8.76 -23.51 12.44
C ARG A 36 9.02 -22.75 11.14
N PHE A 37 8.00 -22.11 10.57
CA PHE A 37 8.16 -21.32 9.35
C PHE A 37 9.12 -20.12 9.58
N VAL A 38 8.96 -19.40 10.67
CA VAL A 38 9.83 -18.27 11.02
C VAL A 38 11.27 -18.72 11.22
N GLU A 39 11.50 -19.80 11.98
CA GLU A 39 12.82 -20.39 12.20
C GLU A 39 13.51 -20.78 10.87
N VAL A 40 12.78 -21.42 9.97
CA VAL A 40 13.31 -21.81 8.65
C VAL A 40 13.61 -20.59 7.79
N CYS A 41 12.77 -19.57 7.79
CA CYS A 41 13.07 -18.32 7.09
C CYS A 41 14.38 -17.69 7.57
N TYR A 42 14.58 -17.60 8.88
CA TYR A 42 15.79 -17.02 9.45
C TYR A 42 17.05 -17.86 9.14
N ALA A 43 16.93 -19.19 9.22
CA ALA A 43 18.04 -20.09 8.88
C ALA A 43 18.52 -19.92 7.43
N HIS A 44 17.64 -19.47 6.52
CA HIS A 44 17.95 -19.25 5.10
C HIS A 44 18.11 -17.77 4.73
N GLY A 45 18.12 -16.85 5.70
CA GLY A 45 18.24 -15.43 5.45
C GLY A 45 17.05 -14.80 4.71
N ALA A 46 15.86 -15.45 4.79
CA ALA A 46 14.63 -14.96 4.19
C ALA A 46 13.79 -14.14 5.19
N ILE A 47 13.02 -13.19 4.69
CA ILE A 47 12.09 -12.39 5.48
C ILE A 47 10.76 -13.16 5.57
N PRO A 48 10.28 -13.53 6.77
CA PRO A 48 8.99 -14.18 6.92
C PRO A 48 7.83 -13.21 6.71
N ILE A 49 6.84 -13.62 5.92
CA ILE A 49 5.58 -12.90 5.76
C ILE A 49 4.44 -13.84 6.14
N ALA A 50 3.72 -13.49 7.21
CA ALA A 50 2.60 -14.29 7.70
C ALA A 50 1.26 -13.74 7.19
N GLY A 51 0.52 -14.58 6.45
CA GLY A 51 -0.88 -14.36 6.12
C GLY A 51 -1.78 -14.81 7.25
N LEU A 52 -2.49 -13.88 7.90
CA LEU A 52 -3.25 -14.12 9.13
C LEU A 52 -4.71 -13.69 8.97
N SER A 53 -5.58 -14.29 9.78
CA SER A 53 -6.89 -13.71 10.08
C SER A 53 -6.77 -12.76 11.29
N PRO A 54 -7.69 -11.81 11.48
CA PRO A 54 -7.72 -11.03 12.73
C PRO A 54 -7.83 -11.88 13.99
N ASN A 55 -8.43 -13.07 13.90
CA ASN A 55 -8.58 -14.00 15.03
C ASN A 55 -7.29 -14.81 15.30
N SER A 56 -6.50 -15.10 14.28
CA SER A 56 -5.23 -15.84 14.42
C SER A 56 -4.20 -15.08 15.23
N VAL A 57 -4.27 -13.76 15.24
CA VAL A 57 -3.31 -12.88 15.94
C VAL A 57 -3.25 -13.20 17.44
N ASP A 58 -4.38 -13.44 18.07
CA ASP A 58 -4.46 -13.71 19.51
C ASP A 58 -3.72 -15.00 19.93
N GLY A 59 -3.60 -15.98 19.02
CA GLY A 59 -2.88 -17.23 19.27
C GLY A 59 -1.41 -17.24 18.84
N ILE A 60 -1.07 -16.47 17.83
CA ILE A 60 0.25 -16.52 17.17
C ILE A 60 1.24 -15.49 17.74
N PHE A 61 0.76 -14.33 18.21
CA PHE A 61 1.63 -13.19 18.53
C PHE A 61 2.05 -13.05 20.00
N LEU A 62 1.92 -14.05 20.82
CA LEU A 62 2.51 -14.05 22.15
C LEU A 62 4.05 -13.94 22.14
N GLU A 63 4.68 -14.20 21.00
CA GLU A 63 6.12 -14.07 20.80
C GLU A 63 6.39 -13.23 19.53
N SER A 64 6.89 -12.02 19.70
CA SER A 64 7.28 -11.16 18.57
C SER A 64 8.48 -11.76 17.84
N ALA A 65 8.32 -12.01 16.54
CA ALA A 65 9.43 -12.35 15.68
C ALA A 65 10.02 -11.07 15.08
N ASP A 66 11.33 -10.91 15.17
CA ASP A 66 12.03 -9.79 14.53
C ASP A 66 11.87 -9.86 13.00
N ASN A 67 11.68 -8.72 12.34
CA ASN A 67 11.53 -8.61 10.87
C ASN A 67 10.32 -9.37 10.28
N LEU A 68 9.33 -9.72 11.07
CA LEU A 68 8.09 -10.32 10.55
C LEU A 68 7.25 -9.26 9.82
N ILE A 69 6.76 -9.59 8.64
CA ILE A 69 5.74 -8.82 7.92
C ILE A 69 4.41 -9.56 8.03
N VAL A 70 3.32 -8.82 8.20
CA VAL A 70 1.98 -9.40 8.36
C VAL A 70 1.08 -8.96 7.21
N THR A 71 0.23 -9.87 6.73
CA THR A 71 -0.81 -9.56 5.74
C THR A 71 -2.08 -10.35 6.06
N LEU A 72 -3.19 -10.03 5.38
CA LEU A 72 -4.38 -10.88 5.46
C LEU A 72 -4.15 -12.21 4.73
N ARG A 73 -4.68 -13.28 5.31
CA ARG A 73 -4.71 -14.61 4.71
C ARG A 73 -5.46 -14.60 3.36
N SER A 74 -4.91 -15.25 2.35
CA SER A 74 -5.38 -15.18 0.96
C SER A 74 -6.83 -15.65 0.78
N ASN A 75 -7.28 -16.67 1.52
CA ASN A 75 -8.67 -17.14 1.44
C ASN A 75 -9.69 -16.11 1.94
N LEU A 76 -9.36 -15.30 2.95
CA LEU A 76 -10.23 -14.23 3.44
C LEU A 76 -10.43 -13.15 2.37
N VAL A 77 -9.40 -12.92 1.57
CA VAL A 77 -9.45 -11.97 0.46
C VAL A 77 -10.43 -12.46 -0.62
N THR A 78 -10.45 -13.75 -0.91
CA THR A 78 -11.32 -14.34 -1.95
C THR A 78 -12.76 -14.55 -1.49
N GLU A 79 -12.96 -14.97 -0.25
CA GLU A 79 -14.29 -15.30 0.30
C GLU A 79 -15.14 -14.06 0.63
N ARG A 80 -14.50 -12.97 1.07
CA ARG A 80 -15.18 -11.76 1.53
C ARG A 80 -14.59 -10.47 0.95
N PRO A 81 -14.64 -10.29 -0.36
CA PRO A 81 -13.99 -9.14 -1.02
C PRO A 81 -14.49 -7.77 -0.52
N SER A 82 -15.78 -7.67 -0.22
CA SER A 82 -16.39 -6.42 0.25
C SER A 82 -15.99 -6.01 1.67
N HIS A 83 -15.35 -6.91 2.43
CA HIS A 83 -14.97 -6.68 3.82
C HIS A 83 -13.46 -6.53 4.05
N GLN A 84 -12.64 -6.54 3.00
CA GLN A 84 -11.18 -6.49 3.13
C GLN A 84 -10.69 -5.29 3.95
N VAL A 85 -11.21 -4.09 3.70
CA VAL A 85 -10.87 -2.88 4.47
C VAL A 85 -11.14 -3.11 5.95
N GLY A 86 -12.32 -3.66 6.30
CA GLY A 86 -12.68 -3.98 7.67
C GLY A 86 -11.78 -5.03 8.30
N LEU A 87 -11.38 -6.07 7.55
CA LEU A 87 -10.48 -7.11 8.03
C LEU A 87 -9.07 -6.58 8.29
N TYR A 88 -8.52 -5.72 7.42
CA TYR A 88 -7.23 -5.07 7.68
C TYR A 88 -7.28 -4.13 8.88
N ARG A 89 -8.37 -3.39 9.08
CA ARG A 89 -8.58 -2.56 10.28
C ARG A 89 -8.58 -3.42 11.55
N GLN A 90 -9.32 -4.53 11.55
CA GLN A 90 -9.33 -5.46 12.68
C GLN A 90 -7.95 -6.07 12.93
N LEU A 91 -7.22 -6.46 11.87
CA LEU A 91 -5.86 -6.96 11.98
C LEU A 91 -4.94 -5.93 12.62
N ALA A 92 -4.97 -4.67 12.16
CA ALA A 92 -4.18 -3.58 12.71
C ALA A 92 -4.54 -3.26 14.17
N GLU A 93 -5.82 -3.29 14.55
CA GLU A 93 -6.26 -3.14 15.93
C GLU A 93 -5.73 -4.25 16.83
N ARG A 94 -5.75 -5.50 16.36
CA ARG A 94 -5.20 -6.63 17.11
C ARG A 94 -3.69 -6.51 17.31
N LEU A 95 -2.94 -6.17 16.26
CA LEU A 95 -1.50 -5.91 16.35
C LEU A 95 -1.20 -4.82 17.38
N LYS A 96 -1.94 -3.71 17.33
CA LYS A 96 -1.81 -2.62 18.29
C LYS A 96 -2.14 -3.05 19.72
N HIS A 97 -3.19 -3.85 19.90
CA HIS A 97 -3.56 -4.39 21.23
C HIS A 97 -2.44 -5.21 21.86
N TRP A 98 -1.72 -5.99 21.04
CA TRP A 98 -0.58 -6.80 21.47
C TRP A 98 0.77 -6.07 21.45
N HIS A 99 0.76 -4.73 21.25
CA HIS A 99 1.98 -3.92 21.13
C HIS A 99 2.95 -4.46 20.08
N ASN A 100 2.43 -5.13 19.04
CA ASN A 100 3.22 -5.68 17.96
C ASN A 100 3.40 -4.64 16.86
N ALA A 101 4.66 -4.28 16.56
CA ALA A 101 5.04 -3.29 15.54
C ALA A 101 5.38 -3.91 14.18
N SER A 102 4.96 -5.15 13.91
CA SER A 102 5.22 -5.80 12.61
C SER A 102 4.60 -4.98 11.46
N PRO A 103 5.36 -4.72 10.40
CA PRO A 103 4.85 -4.04 9.22
C PRO A 103 3.66 -4.77 8.59
N VAL A 104 2.65 -4.01 8.19
CA VAL A 104 1.44 -4.53 7.54
C VAL A 104 1.56 -4.39 6.03
N TRP A 105 1.48 -5.51 5.32
CA TRP A 105 1.44 -5.54 3.86
C TRP A 105 0.01 -5.61 3.34
N ILE A 106 -0.45 -4.54 2.69
CA ILE A 106 -1.75 -4.48 2.02
C ILE A 106 -1.60 -5.05 0.62
N ARG A 107 -2.32 -6.15 0.35
CA ARG A 107 -2.35 -6.83 -0.94
C ARG A 107 -3.65 -6.53 -1.67
N ASN A 108 -3.59 -5.78 -2.76
CA ASN A 108 -4.72 -5.60 -3.67
C ASN A 108 -4.71 -6.73 -4.71
N GLN A 109 -5.26 -7.88 -4.33
CA GLN A 109 -5.36 -9.04 -5.22
C GLN A 109 -6.50 -8.86 -6.23
N ALA A 110 -6.31 -9.40 -7.43
CA ALA A 110 -7.33 -9.35 -8.47
C ALA A 110 -8.58 -10.11 -8.05
N GLN A 111 -9.63 -9.39 -7.71
CA GLN A 111 -10.95 -9.95 -7.52
C GLN A 111 -11.78 -9.65 -8.74
N SER A 112 -11.63 -10.48 -9.73
CA SER A 112 -12.34 -10.31 -10.97
C SER A 112 -13.81 -10.73 -10.80
N LYS A 113 -14.64 -9.78 -10.37
CA LYS A 113 -16.08 -9.82 -10.69
C LYS A 113 -16.30 -9.58 -12.19
N PHE A 114 -15.28 -9.12 -12.89
CA PHE A 114 -15.31 -8.80 -14.31
C PHE A 114 -14.30 -9.65 -15.05
N ASN A 115 -14.72 -10.30 -16.14
CA ASN A 115 -13.85 -11.13 -16.98
C ASN A 115 -12.69 -10.35 -17.63
N SER A 116 -12.76 -9.02 -17.65
CA SER A 116 -11.70 -8.13 -18.14
C SER A 116 -11.87 -6.75 -17.53
N PRO A 117 -11.35 -6.48 -16.32
CA PRO A 117 -11.50 -5.18 -15.68
C PRO A 117 -10.78 -4.09 -16.48
N SER A 118 -11.44 -2.95 -16.66
CA SER A 118 -10.83 -1.76 -17.26
C SER A 118 -9.76 -1.17 -16.34
N PHE A 119 -8.97 -0.22 -16.84
CA PHE A 119 -8.02 0.52 -16.00
C PHE A 119 -8.76 1.26 -14.86
N LEU A 120 -9.93 1.82 -15.15
CA LEU A 120 -10.74 2.54 -14.15
C LEU A 120 -11.21 1.60 -13.04
N ASP A 121 -11.65 0.38 -13.37
CA ASP A 121 -12.07 -0.61 -12.36
C ASP A 121 -10.91 -0.95 -11.42
N ARG A 122 -9.72 -1.19 -11.97
CA ARG A 122 -8.52 -1.46 -11.16
C ARG A 122 -8.10 -0.26 -10.30
N LEU A 123 -8.19 0.95 -10.85
CA LEU A 123 -7.91 2.17 -10.10
C LEU A 123 -8.90 2.34 -8.93
N LEU A 124 -10.18 2.14 -9.16
CA LEU A 124 -11.21 2.26 -8.12
C LEU A 124 -11.03 1.19 -7.04
N ASP A 125 -10.77 -0.06 -7.42
CA ASP A 125 -10.52 -1.15 -6.47
C ASP A 125 -9.27 -0.88 -5.62
N ALA A 126 -8.16 -0.48 -6.25
CA ALA A 126 -6.92 -0.15 -5.56
C ALA A 126 -7.09 1.08 -4.63
N SER A 127 -7.80 2.11 -5.10
CA SER A 127 -8.07 3.30 -4.30
C SER A 127 -8.99 3.00 -3.12
N ASN A 128 -10.00 2.15 -3.31
CA ASN A 128 -10.93 1.78 -2.26
C ASN A 128 -10.23 0.95 -1.16
N LEU A 129 -9.52 -0.11 -1.52
CA LEU A 129 -8.86 -0.95 -0.54
C LEU A 129 -7.62 -0.25 0.04
N THR A 130 -6.62 -0.02 -0.80
CA THR A 130 -5.31 0.47 -0.36
C THR A 130 -5.39 1.94 0.08
N GLY A 131 -6.10 2.77 -0.68
CA GLY A 131 -6.25 4.18 -0.38
C GLY A 131 -6.97 4.44 0.94
N SER A 132 -8.08 3.72 1.23
CA SER A 132 -8.79 3.87 2.51
C SER A 132 -7.91 3.53 3.71
N LEU A 133 -7.16 2.42 3.63
CA LEU A 133 -6.29 1.98 4.71
C LEU A 133 -5.11 2.93 4.94
N LEU A 134 -4.49 3.42 3.87
CA LEU A 134 -3.41 4.41 3.96
C LEU A 134 -3.89 5.73 4.57
N CYS A 135 -5.12 6.18 4.27
CA CYS A 135 -5.73 7.34 4.93
C CYS A 135 -5.98 7.13 6.43
N ASP A 136 -6.21 5.88 6.86
CA ASP A 136 -6.32 5.51 8.27
C ASP A 136 -4.94 5.35 8.97
N GLY A 137 -3.84 5.52 8.23
CA GLY A 137 -2.48 5.28 8.73
C GLY A 137 -2.13 3.79 8.86
N ILE A 138 -2.84 2.90 8.14
CA ILE A 138 -2.62 1.47 8.13
C ILE A 138 -1.91 1.08 6.84
N GLY A 139 -0.81 0.32 6.95
CA GLY A 139 -0.07 -0.25 5.84
C GLY A 139 1.31 0.38 5.65
N ASP A 140 2.33 -0.47 5.71
CA ASP A 140 3.74 -0.13 5.54
C ASP A 140 4.24 -0.55 4.15
N ILE A 141 3.62 -1.59 3.61
CA ILE A 141 3.92 -2.15 2.29
C ILE A 141 2.61 -2.29 1.51
N ILE A 142 2.64 -1.97 0.23
CA ILE A 142 1.49 -2.15 -0.66
C ILE A 142 1.87 -2.90 -1.93
N SER A 143 0.96 -3.74 -2.43
CA SER A 143 1.04 -4.33 -3.77
C SER A 143 -0.28 -4.25 -4.51
N ILE A 144 -0.21 -3.92 -5.80
CA ILE A 144 -1.36 -3.92 -6.71
C ILE A 144 -1.25 -5.13 -7.63
N GLU A 145 -1.77 -6.26 -7.16
CA GLU A 145 -1.68 -7.56 -7.85
C GLU A 145 -2.80 -7.72 -8.90
N SER A 146 -3.80 -6.83 -8.90
CA SER A 146 -4.87 -6.77 -9.90
C SER A 146 -4.40 -6.33 -11.29
N GLU A 147 -3.22 -5.70 -11.40
CA GLU A 147 -2.58 -5.34 -12.67
C GLU A 147 -1.41 -6.28 -12.97
N LYS A 148 -1.47 -6.97 -14.10
CA LYS A 148 -0.46 -7.98 -14.49
C LYS A 148 0.85 -7.37 -15.00
N ASP A 149 0.78 -6.19 -15.60
CA ASP A 149 1.97 -5.47 -16.05
C ASP A 149 2.64 -4.79 -14.86
N LEU A 150 3.87 -5.19 -14.55
CA LEU A 150 4.62 -4.71 -13.38
C LEU A 150 4.86 -3.19 -13.42
N VAL A 151 5.06 -2.61 -14.60
CA VAL A 151 5.29 -1.17 -14.74
C VAL A 151 4.00 -0.41 -14.45
N ARG A 152 2.86 -0.89 -14.95
CA ARG A 152 1.55 -0.30 -14.68
C ARG A 152 1.13 -0.48 -13.23
N SER A 153 1.34 -1.67 -12.66
CA SER A 153 1.11 -1.97 -11.25
C SER A 153 1.88 -1.01 -10.35
N THR A 154 3.18 -0.85 -10.60
CA THR A 154 4.03 0.09 -9.85
C THR A 154 3.55 1.55 -10.00
N LYS A 155 3.21 1.98 -11.23
CA LYS A 155 2.67 3.33 -11.45
C LYS A 155 1.36 3.56 -10.72
N LEU A 156 0.47 2.56 -10.71
CA LEU A 156 -0.81 2.63 -9.99
C LEU A 156 -0.59 2.70 -8.48
N ALA A 157 0.32 1.89 -7.93
CA ALA A 157 0.70 1.95 -6.52
C ALA A 157 1.20 3.36 -6.12
N TYR A 158 2.12 3.95 -6.91
CA TYR A 158 2.59 5.31 -6.66
C TYR A 158 1.49 6.37 -6.80
N ASN A 159 0.52 6.20 -7.68
CA ASN A 159 -0.61 7.12 -7.79
C ASN A 159 -1.51 7.06 -6.54
N VAL A 160 -1.76 5.86 -6.01
CA VAL A 160 -2.52 5.69 -4.76
C VAL A 160 -1.77 6.30 -3.57
N LEU A 161 -0.46 6.02 -3.44
CA LEU A 161 0.40 6.62 -2.40
C LEU A 161 0.41 8.15 -2.47
N GLN A 162 0.48 8.72 -3.67
CA GLN A 162 0.42 10.17 -3.88
C GLN A 162 -0.95 10.73 -3.50
N GLY A 163 -2.03 10.07 -3.94
CA GLY A 163 -3.41 10.53 -3.67
C GLY A 163 -3.79 10.51 -2.19
N THR A 164 -3.19 9.63 -1.40
CA THR A 164 -3.39 9.54 0.05
C THR A 164 -2.40 10.40 0.87
N GLY A 165 -1.43 11.01 0.21
CA GLY A 165 -0.36 11.76 0.89
C GLY A 165 0.67 10.87 1.61
N ALA A 166 0.53 9.54 1.56
CA ALA A 166 1.45 8.62 2.23
C ALA A 166 2.87 8.69 1.63
N ARG A 167 2.99 8.98 0.33
CA ARG A 167 4.28 9.20 -0.34
C ARG A 167 4.14 10.12 -1.54
N ILE A 168 4.83 11.25 -1.52
CA ILE A 168 4.87 12.18 -2.65
C ILE A 168 6.02 11.79 -3.56
N SER A 169 5.70 11.35 -4.78
CA SER A 169 6.69 10.88 -5.78
C SER A 169 6.81 11.78 -7.01
N LYS A 170 5.85 12.72 -7.19
CA LYS A 170 5.77 13.68 -8.29
C LYS A 170 5.57 15.07 -7.73
N THR A 171 5.72 16.10 -8.56
CA THR A 171 5.22 17.45 -8.21
C THR A 171 3.70 17.38 -8.04
N GLU A 172 3.20 17.88 -6.94
CA GLU A 172 1.77 18.03 -6.68
C GLU A 172 1.31 19.42 -7.06
N PHE A 173 0.25 19.52 -7.86
CA PHE A 173 -0.32 20.80 -8.25
C PHE A 173 -1.74 20.92 -7.72
N VAL A 174 -1.96 21.91 -6.87
CA VAL A 174 -3.28 22.30 -6.38
C VAL A 174 -3.69 23.55 -7.11
N ALA A 175 -4.63 23.44 -8.05
CA ALA A 175 -5.08 24.57 -8.83
C ALA A 175 -6.53 24.92 -8.50
N CYS A 176 -6.81 26.21 -8.38
CA CYS A 176 -8.15 26.75 -8.23
C CYS A 176 -9.02 26.37 -9.43
N PRO A 177 -10.32 26.00 -9.24
CA PRO A 177 -11.21 25.66 -10.36
C PRO A 177 -11.59 26.86 -11.24
N SER A 178 -11.12 28.05 -10.90
CA SER A 178 -11.50 29.33 -11.53
C SER A 178 -12.95 29.76 -11.25
N CYS A 179 -13.13 31.03 -11.04
CA CYS A 179 -14.45 31.64 -10.86
C CYS A 179 -14.43 33.09 -11.39
N GLY A 180 -15.55 33.82 -11.33
CA GLY A 180 -15.64 35.20 -11.79
C GLY A 180 -14.73 36.21 -11.07
N ARG A 181 -13.99 35.78 -10.04
CA ARG A 181 -13.01 36.60 -9.32
C ARG A 181 -11.58 36.44 -9.83
N THR A 182 -11.35 35.48 -10.72
CA THR A 182 -10.03 35.24 -11.32
C THR A 182 -9.77 36.26 -12.41
N LEU A 183 -8.68 37.00 -12.30
CA LEU A 183 -8.36 38.15 -13.20
C LEU A 183 -7.41 37.76 -14.33
N PHE A 184 -7.00 36.50 -14.45
CA PHE A 184 -6.09 35.99 -15.47
C PHE A 184 -6.53 34.59 -15.93
N ASP A 185 -5.98 34.14 -17.06
CA ASP A 185 -6.22 32.79 -17.54
C ASP A 185 -5.47 31.78 -16.67
N LEU A 186 -6.19 31.22 -15.68
CA LEU A 186 -5.66 30.28 -14.71
C LEU A 186 -5.24 28.98 -15.38
N GLN A 187 -5.95 28.52 -16.41
CA GLN A 187 -5.69 27.25 -17.05
C GLN A 187 -4.35 27.28 -17.80
N SER A 188 -4.13 28.30 -18.62
CA SER A 188 -2.86 28.45 -19.36
C SER A 188 -1.69 28.74 -18.42
N THR A 189 -1.90 29.53 -17.36
CA THR A 189 -0.89 29.77 -16.33
C THR A 189 -0.50 28.48 -15.59
N THR A 190 -1.48 27.67 -15.19
CA THR A 190 -1.24 26.38 -14.58
C THR A 190 -0.45 25.46 -15.51
N GLN A 191 -0.79 25.40 -16.79
CA GLN A 191 -0.08 24.61 -17.78
C GLN A 191 1.40 25.04 -17.89
N ARG A 192 1.66 26.32 -18.00
CA ARG A 192 3.03 26.87 -18.08
C ARG A 192 3.86 26.59 -16.83
N ILE A 193 3.25 26.66 -15.65
CA ILE A 193 3.92 26.31 -14.38
C ILE A 193 4.25 24.83 -14.36
N ARG A 194 3.28 23.96 -14.71
CA ARG A 194 3.50 22.50 -14.78
C ARG A 194 4.64 22.10 -15.71
N GLU A 195 4.72 22.73 -16.89
CA GLU A 195 5.79 22.46 -17.84
C GLU A 195 7.18 22.79 -17.31
N LYS A 196 7.28 23.86 -16.49
CA LYS A 196 8.56 24.31 -15.93
C LYS A 196 8.94 23.60 -14.64
N THR A 197 7.98 23.12 -13.85
CA THR A 197 8.21 22.64 -12.48
C THR A 197 7.84 21.16 -12.28
N GLY A 198 7.30 20.49 -13.29
CA GLY A 198 6.88 19.09 -13.18
C GLY A 198 8.00 18.09 -12.86
N HIS A 199 9.27 18.49 -12.93
CA HIS A 199 10.43 17.71 -12.56
C HIS A 199 10.76 17.78 -11.06
N LEU A 200 10.14 18.71 -10.30
CA LEU A 200 10.39 18.93 -8.87
C LEU A 200 9.65 17.89 -8.03
N LYS A 201 10.22 16.72 -7.90
CA LYS A 201 9.61 15.62 -7.12
C LYS A 201 9.53 15.99 -5.64
N GLY A 202 8.40 15.66 -5.02
CA GLY A 202 8.18 15.90 -3.59
C GLY A 202 7.79 17.33 -3.24
N VAL A 203 7.53 18.19 -4.23
CA VAL A 203 7.14 19.59 -4.06
C VAL A 203 5.64 19.74 -4.33
N LYS A 204 4.96 20.50 -3.48
CA LYS A 204 3.54 20.90 -3.61
C LYS A 204 3.44 22.35 -4.06
N ILE A 205 2.84 22.59 -5.21
CA ILE A 205 2.69 23.93 -5.80
C ILE A 205 1.21 24.27 -5.89
N ALA A 206 0.79 25.35 -5.22
CA ALA A 206 -0.56 25.87 -5.29
C ALA A 206 -0.65 27.00 -6.33
N ILE A 207 -1.70 27.00 -7.16
CA ILE A 207 -1.95 28.02 -8.18
C ILE A 207 -3.37 28.52 -7.98
N MET A 208 -3.50 29.76 -7.45
CA MET A 208 -4.77 30.33 -7.00
C MET A 208 -5.15 31.54 -7.83
N GLY A 209 -6.43 31.64 -8.15
CA GLY A 209 -6.95 32.69 -9.03
C GLY A 209 -7.35 33.99 -8.34
N CYS A 210 -7.50 34.00 -7.01
CA CYS A 210 -7.93 35.18 -6.28
C CYS A 210 -7.50 35.15 -4.81
N ILE A 211 -7.52 36.34 -4.17
CA ILE A 211 -7.10 36.52 -2.77
C ILE A 211 -8.06 35.85 -1.76
N VAL A 212 -9.28 35.55 -2.15
CA VAL A 212 -10.28 34.96 -1.23
C VAL A 212 -9.90 33.56 -0.79
N ASN A 213 -9.49 32.71 -1.72
CA ASN A 213 -9.11 31.32 -1.43
C ASN A 213 -7.58 31.15 -1.33
N GLY A 214 -6.83 32.06 -1.94
CA GLY A 214 -5.38 31.97 -2.03
C GLY A 214 -4.68 31.69 -0.71
N PRO A 215 -4.83 32.53 0.30
CA PRO A 215 -4.08 32.37 1.56
C PRO A 215 -4.37 31.07 2.29
N GLY A 216 -5.64 30.61 2.29
CA GLY A 216 -6.04 29.38 2.97
C GLY A 216 -5.60 28.10 2.24
N GLU A 217 -5.83 28.06 0.93
CA GLU A 217 -5.52 26.87 0.12
C GLU A 217 -4.02 26.75 -0.23
N MET A 218 -3.26 27.85 -0.10
CA MET A 218 -1.80 27.86 -0.26
C MET A 218 -1.06 27.49 1.03
N ALA A 219 -1.70 27.50 2.19
CA ALA A 219 -1.04 27.36 3.48
C ALA A 219 -0.23 26.06 3.61
N ASP A 220 -0.69 24.98 2.96
CA ASP A 220 -0.04 23.66 2.98
C ASP A 220 0.84 23.41 1.75
N ALA A 221 1.10 24.42 0.92
CA ALA A 221 1.94 24.29 -0.26
C ALA A 221 3.35 24.83 -0.02
N ASP A 222 4.35 24.21 -0.66
CA ASP A 222 5.74 24.70 -0.59
C ASP A 222 5.93 25.99 -1.38
N PHE A 223 5.18 26.13 -2.49
CA PHE A 223 5.17 27.33 -3.33
C PHE A 223 3.76 27.70 -3.75
N GLY A 224 3.48 28.99 -3.82
CA GLY A 224 2.20 29.56 -4.26
C GLY A 224 2.36 30.56 -5.40
N TYR A 225 1.39 30.59 -6.33
CA TYR A 225 1.26 31.58 -7.39
C TYR A 225 -0.14 32.20 -7.34
#